data_5532932eb1b87bbd9af199ca85b51c49
#
_entry.id   5532932eb1b87bbd9af199ca85b51c49
#
_cell.length_a   1.000
_cell.length_b   1.000
_cell.length_c   1.000
_cell.angle_alpha   90.00
_cell.angle_beta   90.00
_cell.angle_gamma   90.00
#
_symmetry.space_group_name_H-M   'P 1'
#
loop_
_entity.id
_entity.type
_entity.pdbx_description
1 polymer ?
#
loop_
_entity_poly.entity_id
_entity_poly.type
_entity_poly.pdbx_seq_one_letter_code
_entity_poly.pdbx_strand_id
1 'polypeptide(L)'
;MKKTLKDSITLDVKDSLPPTKKSRIGRSLIPRVNQPPLEESNNIINKSHEKTSSLERSEKSYSSKKGIFLDIQGVIKEGTFPEDDQIFCKYDIVYDKDWEVVTGQNSGQSQHACLGEGTNGYFVWNMPFQIRLYSDNPENWPQLVISCFCPDFLGREMLKAYGTCYIPTIDGTHERNLSMFCPISSYGFMKIYEIIYGEKAELINAPKIMALGDGREILRTQTEGRIKIKFNIHLENLEENGYEIK
;
A
#
# COMPACT_ATOMS: atom_id res chain seq x y z
N MET A 1 49.81 52.82 10.11
CA MET A 1 49.13 54.08 9.72
C MET A 1 47.65 53.73 9.50
N LYS A 2 46.91 54.04 10.43
CA LYS A 2 45.64 54.83 10.59
C LYS A 2 44.94 55.17 9.27
N LYS A 3 43.62 54.70 9.12
CA LYS A 3 42.49 55.61 9.05
C LYS A 3 41.17 54.84 9.06
N THR A 4 40.44 55.09 10.12
CA THR A 4 39.01 54.91 10.31
C THR A 4 38.22 55.88 9.40
N LEU A 5 37.06 55.42 8.86
CA LEU A 5 35.94 56.32 8.58
C LEU A 5 34.62 55.58 8.84
N LYS A 6 33.95 56.02 9.87
CA LYS A 6 32.51 55.88 10.15
C LYS A 6 31.79 56.92 9.30
N ASP A 7 30.77 56.53 8.60
CA ASP A 7 29.68 57.50 8.23
C ASP A 7 28.32 56.77 8.38
N SER A 8 27.63 57.26 9.38
CA SER A 8 26.22 57.04 9.68
C SER A 8 25.35 57.90 8.76
N ILE A 9 24.45 57.25 8.02
CA ILE A 9 23.38 57.98 7.32
C ILE A 9 22.07 57.66 8.03
N THR A 10 21.57 58.60 8.78
CA THR A 10 20.21 58.72 9.30
C THR A 10 19.34 59.29 8.20
N LEU A 11 18.32 58.60 7.78
CA LEU A 11 17.26 59.13 6.93
C LEU A 11 15.96 59.25 7.75
N ASP A 12 15.60 60.52 8.02
CA ASP A 12 14.31 60.92 8.50
C ASP A 12 13.23 60.61 7.44
N VAL A 13 12.21 59.88 7.82
CA VAL A 13 10.97 59.75 7.05
C VAL A 13 9.86 60.44 7.87
N LYS A 14 9.53 61.65 7.47
CA LYS A 14 8.32 62.34 7.93
C LYS A 14 7.11 61.88 7.12
N ASP A 15 6.11 61.48 7.88
CA ASP A 15 4.66 61.62 7.69
C ASP A 15 4.07 62.00 6.31
N SER A 16 3.23 61.07 5.81
CA SER A 16 1.94 61.45 5.22
C SER A 16 1.00 60.23 5.14
N LEU A 17 0.14 60.07 6.12
CA LEU A 17 -1.04 59.21 6.08
C LEU A 17 -2.21 59.91 5.39
N PRO A 18 -2.84 59.32 4.37
CA PRO A 18 -4.11 59.86 3.86
C PRO A 18 -5.30 59.42 4.74
N PRO A 19 -6.42 60.16 4.72
CA PRO A 19 -7.52 59.99 5.67
C PRO A 19 -8.32 58.73 5.48
N THR A 20 -8.60 58.05 6.57
CA THR A 20 -9.44 56.84 6.68
C THR A 20 -10.87 57.14 6.24
N LYS A 21 -11.30 56.57 5.12
CA LYS A 21 -12.73 56.39 4.78
C LYS A 21 -13.30 55.27 5.63
N LYS A 22 -14.26 55.59 6.50
CA LYS A 22 -15.13 54.62 7.19
C LYS A 22 -15.92 53.84 6.15
N SER A 23 -15.50 52.59 5.84
CA SER A 23 -16.31 51.67 5.10
C SER A 23 -17.18 50.86 6.06
N ARG A 24 -18.48 50.90 5.76
CA ARG A 24 -19.53 50.09 6.41
C ARG A 24 -19.11 48.63 6.51
N ILE A 25 -19.24 48.07 7.71
CA ILE A 25 -19.11 46.64 7.98
C ILE A 25 -20.17 45.92 7.14
N GLY A 26 -19.75 45.38 5.99
CA GLY A 26 -20.52 44.40 5.23
C GLY A 26 -20.50 43.09 6.01
N ARG A 27 -21.69 42.56 6.32
CA ARG A 27 -21.87 41.22 6.87
C ARG A 27 -21.12 40.25 5.94
N SER A 28 -20.10 39.53 6.45
CA SER A 28 -19.48 38.42 5.77
C SER A 28 -20.53 37.34 5.58
N LEU A 29 -20.91 37.10 4.33
CA LEU A 29 -21.66 35.94 3.93
C LEU A 29 -20.72 34.73 4.09
N ILE A 30 -20.87 33.98 5.17
CA ILE A 30 -20.30 32.63 5.31
C ILE A 30 -20.93 31.80 4.21
N PRO A 31 -20.18 31.15 3.31
CA PRO A 31 -20.76 30.24 2.34
C PRO A 31 -21.48 29.14 3.12
N ARG A 32 -22.79 28.97 2.88
CA ARG A 32 -23.51 27.78 3.36
C ARG A 32 -22.82 26.57 2.73
N VAL A 33 -22.17 25.77 3.54
CA VAL A 33 -21.79 24.40 3.16
C VAL A 33 -23.09 23.71 2.80
N ASN A 34 -23.27 23.35 1.53
CA ASN A 34 -24.38 22.54 1.08
C ASN A 34 -24.31 21.20 1.80
N GLN A 35 -25.17 21.01 2.78
CA GLN A 35 -25.37 19.70 3.39
C GLN A 35 -26.01 18.82 2.30
N PRO A 36 -25.50 17.58 2.11
CA PRO A 36 -26.14 16.67 1.18
C PRO A 36 -27.59 16.40 1.59
N PRO A 37 -28.49 16.13 0.63
CA PRO A 37 -29.90 15.84 0.92
C PRO A 37 -30.02 14.71 1.95
N LEU A 38 -30.98 14.81 2.86
CA LEU A 38 -31.23 13.81 3.93
C LEU A 38 -31.46 12.39 3.40
N GLU A 39 -31.90 12.23 2.14
CA GLU A 39 -32.05 10.94 1.49
C GLU A 39 -30.72 10.25 1.15
N GLU A 40 -29.68 11.01 0.75
CA GLU A 40 -28.35 10.44 0.51
C GLU A 40 -27.67 9.99 1.81
N SER A 41 -27.86 10.74 2.88
CA SER A 41 -27.34 10.38 4.22
C SER A 41 -27.98 9.09 4.75
N ASN A 42 -29.29 8.91 4.54
CA ASN A 42 -29.99 7.69 4.92
C ASN A 42 -29.58 6.47 4.09
N ASN A 43 -29.26 6.65 2.81
CA ASN A 43 -28.76 5.58 1.96
C ASN A 43 -27.35 5.12 2.35
N ILE A 44 -26.49 6.03 2.81
CA ILE A 44 -25.14 5.70 3.31
C ILE A 44 -25.24 4.94 4.65
N ILE A 45 -26.12 5.40 5.55
CA ILE A 45 -26.34 4.73 6.86
C ILE A 45 -26.93 3.34 6.65
N ASN A 46 -27.91 3.18 5.77
CA ASN A 46 -28.52 1.87 5.47
C ASN A 46 -27.51 0.90 4.84
N LYS A 47 -26.67 1.36 3.90
CA LYS A 47 -25.59 0.54 3.33
C LYS A 47 -24.53 0.12 4.36
N SER A 48 -24.21 0.97 5.34
CA SER A 48 -23.30 0.61 6.42
C SER A 48 -23.91 -0.42 7.37
N HIS A 49 -25.20 -0.29 7.71
CA HIS A 49 -25.93 -1.27 8.53
C HIS A 49 -26.10 -2.62 7.83
N GLU A 50 -26.38 -2.65 6.52
CA GLU A 50 -26.44 -3.90 5.75
C GLU A 50 -25.08 -4.60 5.69
N LYS A 51 -23.97 -3.86 5.51
CA LYS A 51 -22.62 -4.43 5.57
C LYS A 51 -22.28 -4.99 6.94
N THR A 52 -22.61 -4.28 8.02
CA THR A 52 -22.37 -4.74 9.40
C THR A 52 -23.18 -6.00 9.71
N SER A 53 -24.45 -6.04 9.33
CA SER A 53 -25.31 -7.22 9.53
C SER A 53 -24.89 -8.43 8.70
N SER A 54 -24.33 -8.22 7.51
CA SER A 54 -23.80 -9.31 6.66
C SER A 54 -22.48 -9.87 7.23
N LEU A 55 -21.61 -9.03 7.80
CA LEU A 55 -20.39 -9.45 8.48
C LEU A 55 -20.71 -10.27 9.75
N GLU A 56 -21.61 -9.78 10.61
CA GLU A 56 -22.04 -10.50 11.81
C GLU A 56 -22.72 -11.84 11.48
N ARG A 57 -23.44 -11.94 10.36
CA ARG A 57 -24.07 -13.18 9.91
C ARG A 57 -23.04 -14.17 9.37
N SER A 58 -21.98 -13.70 8.68
CA SER A 58 -20.87 -14.54 8.24
C SER A 58 -20.06 -15.07 9.43
N GLU A 59 -19.69 -14.25 10.39
CA GLU A 59 -18.96 -14.66 11.60
C GLU A 59 -19.72 -15.71 12.43
N LYS A 60 -21.03 -15.55 12.61
CA LYS A 60 -21.88 -16.55 13.28
C LYS A 60 -21.94 -17.89 12.51
N SER A 61 -21.87 -17.87 11.21
CA SER A 61 -21.83 -19.08 10.38
C SER A 61 -20.56 -19.89 10.58
N TYR A 62 -19.43 -19.23 10.85
CA TYR A 62 -18.14 -19.89 11.05
C TYR A 62 -17.88 -20.30 12.51
N SER A 63 -18.58 -19.74 13.51
CA SER A 63 -18.34 -20.00 14.94
C SER A 63 -18.62 -21.47 15.36
N SER A 64 -19.30 -22.25 14.52
CA SER A 64 -19.57 -23.69 14.75
C SER A 64 -18.63 -24.61 13.95
N LYS A 65 -17.79 -24.08 13.07
CA LYS A 65 -16.85 -24.85 12.25
C LYS A 65 -15.62 -25.24 13.06
N LYS A 66 -15.12 -26.44 12.87
CA LYS A 66 -13.97 -27.00 13.63
C LYS A 66 -12.63 -26.81 12.91
N GLY A 67 -12.60 -26.21 11.74
CA GLY A 67 -11.37 -25.98 10.99
C GLY A 67 -10.49 -24.88 11.60
N ILE A 68 -9.39 -24.61 10.95
CA ILE A 68 -8.35 -23.67 11.36
C ILE A 68 -8.74 -22.27 10.90
N PHE A 69 -8.62 -21.28 11.79
CA PHE A 69 -8.69 -19.87 11.43
C PHE A 69 -7.29 -19.27 11.42
N LEU A 70 -7.02 -18.49 10.38
CA LEU A 70 -5.78 -17.75 10.21
C LEU A 70 -6.11 -16.25 10.10
N ASP A 71 -5.81 -15.51 11.15
CA ASP A 71 -5.89 -14.06 11.14
C ASP A 71 -4.56 -13.46 10.74
N ILE A 72 -4.56 -12.74 9.65
CA ILE A 72 -3.39 -12.07 9.09
C ILE A 72 -3.60 -10.57 9.21
N GLN A 73 -2.82 -9.92 10.03
CA GLN A 73 -2.70 -8.48 10.07
C GLN A 73 -1.28 -8.12 9.66
N GLY A 74 -1.12 -7.08 8.88
CA GLY A 74 0.21 -6.70 8.48
C GLY A 74 0.31 -5.26 8.05
N VAL A 75 1.56 -4.82 7.93
CA VAL A 75 1.90 -3.49 7.41
C VAL A 75 3.06 -3.62 6.44
N ILE A 76 2.86 -3.16 5.21
CA ILE A 76 3.94 -2.94 4.25
C ILE A 76 4.58 -1.60 4.64
N LYS A 77 5.75 -1.64 5.28
CA LYS A 77 6.35 -0.47 5.91
C LYS A 77 7.02 0.44 4.90
N GLU A 78 8.10 -0.05 4.34
CA GLU A 78 9.04 0.72 3.54
C GLU A 78 9.74 -0.15 2.51
N GLY A 79 10.30 0.47 1.47
CA GLY A 79 11.10 -0.22 0.48
C GLY A 79 12.25 0.62 -0.03
N THR A 80 13.24 -0.05 -0.63
CA THR A 80 14.39 0.60 -1.28
C THR A 80 14.43 0.19 -2.74
N PHE A 81 14.47 1.17 -3.63
CA PHE A 81 14.60 1.00 -5.08
C PHE A 81 15.58 2.06 -5.59
N PRO A 82 16.78 1.66 -6.03
CA PRO A 82 17.89 2.60 -6.22
C PRO A 82 17.72 3.65 -7.32
N GLU A 83 16.87 3.40 -8.31
CA GLU A 83 16.80 4.19 -9.54
C GLU A 83 15.48 4.97 -9.71
N ASP A 84 14.61 4.93 -8.71
CA ASP A 84 13.28 5.50 -8.84
C ASP A 84 13.08 6.67 -7.87
N ASP A 85 12.28 7.66 -8.29
CA ASP A 85 11.92 8.81 -7.47
C ASP A 85 10.53 8.66 -6.83
N GLN A 86 9.65 7.85 -7.44
CA GLN A 86 8.29 7.64 -7.00
C GLN A 86 7.85 6.19 -7.23
N ILE A 87 7.33 5.54 -6.19
CA ILE A 87 6.84 4.16 -6.27
C ILE A 87 5.57 3.98 -5.43
N PHE A 88 4.67 3.16 -5.91
CA PHE A 88 3.57 2.61 -5.12
C PHE A 88 3.53 1.08 -5.24
N CYS A 89 2.89 0.41 -4.30
CA CYS A 89 2.77 -1.03 -4.31
C CYS A 89 1.31 -1.48 -4.28
N LYS A 90 1.06 -2.60 -4.97
CA LYS A 90 -0.17 -3.39 -4.87
C LYS A 90 0.17 -4.68 -4.14
N TYR A 91 -0.72 -5.16 -3.27
CA TYR A 91 -0.57 -6.47 -2.66
C TYR A 91 -1.75 -7.36 -3.02
N ASP A 92 -1.48 -8.65 -3.09
CA ASP A 92 -2.45 -9.72 -3.24
C ASP A 92 -2.11 -10.84 -2.27
N ILE A 93 -3.09 -11.30 -1.50
CA ILE A 93 -2.97 -12.52 -0.69
C ILE A 93 -3.54 -13.66 -1.52
N VAL A 94 -2.66 -14.55 -1.94
CA VAL A 94 -2.99 -15.69 -2.79
C VAL A 94 -3.12 -16.94 -1.93
N TYR A 95 -4.23 -17.63 -2.08
CA TYR A 95 -4.56 -18.86 -1.37
C TYR A 95 -5.28 -19.82 -2.33
N ASP A 96 -5.23 -21.11 -2.02
CA ASP A 96 -5.89 -22.15 -2.81
C ASP A 96 -7.37 -22.28 -2.41
N LYS A 97 -8.09 -23.11 -3.16
CA LYS A 97 -9.53 -23.41 -3.01
C LYS A 97 -9.92 -23.94 -1.61
N ASP A 98 -8.95 -24.50 -0.89
CA ASP A 98 -9.17 -25.05 0.45
C ASP A 98 -9.26 -23.96 1.54
N TRP A 99 -8.95 -22.71 1.18
CA TRP A 99 -9.06 -21.54 2.03
C TRP A 99 -10.22 -20.66 1.63
N GLU A 100 -11.04 -20.25 2.61
CA GLU A 100 -12.18 -19.37 2.44
C GLU A 100 -11.94 -18.04 3.17
N VAL A 101 -12.31 -16.92 2.56
CA VAL A 101 -12.26 -15.61 3.22
C VAL A 101 -13.45 -15.46 4.15
N VAL A 102 -13.19 -15.27 5.44
CA VAL A 102 -14.21 -14.99 6.45
C VAL A 102 -14.49 -13.48 6.49
N THR A 103 -13.42 -12.68 6.61
CA THR A 103 -13.51 -11.21 6.61
C THR A 103 -12.21 -10.61 6.05
N GLY A 104 -12.27 -9.33 5.66
CA GLY A 104 -11.11 -8.58 5.19
C GLY A 104 -11.00 -8.50 3.68
N GLN A 105 -9.86 -8.02 3.20
CA GLN A 105 -9.57 -7.83 1.78
C GLN A 105 -8.32 -8.61 1.40
N ASN A 106 -8.43 -9.36 0.31
CA ASN A 106 -7.31 -10.15 -0.23
C ASN A 106 -6.35 -9.31 -1.08
N SER A 107 -6.71 -8.09 -1.46
CA SER A 107 -5.87 -7.22 -2.28
C SER A 107 -6.04 -5.76 -1.92
N GLY A 108 -5.05 -4.95 -2.23
CA GLY A 108 -5.11 -3.51 -2.05
C GLY A 108 -3.92 -2.79 -2.69
N GLN A 109 -3.98 -1.45 -2.68
CA GLN A 109 -2.98 -0.59 -3.28
C GLN A 109 -2.58 0.51 -2.32
N SER A 110 -1.27 0.80 -2.25
CA SER A 110 -0.74 1.91 -1.46
C SER A 110 -0.92 3.26 -2.16
N GLN A 111 -0.69 4.33 -1.41
CA GLN A 111 -0.41 5.63 -1.99
C GLN A 111 0.95 5.62 -2.70
N HIS A 112 1.16 6.59 -3.58
CA HIS A 112 2.47 6.88 -4.13
C HIS A 112 3.39 7.42 -3.04
N ALA A 113 4.59 6.86 -2.92
CA ALA A 113 5.65 7.37 -2.07
C ALA A 113 6.78 7.93 -2.93
N CYS A 114 7.30 9.08 -2.51
CA CYS A 114 8.45 9.72 -3.15
C CYS A 114 9.65 9.69 -2.23
N LEU A 115 10.85 9.66 -2.79
CA LEU A 115 12.08 9.90 -2.04
C LEU A 115 12.12 11.36 -1.62
N GLY A 116 12.13 11.61 -0.31
CA GLY A 116 12.22 12.96 0.26
C GLY A 116 13.52 13.16 1.03
N GLU A 117 13.85 14.42 1.30
CA GLU A 117 14.93 14.75 2.23
C GLU A 117 14.58 14.16 3.62
N GLY A 118 15.46 13.31 4.16
CA GLY A 118 15.23 12.65 5.45
C GLY A 118 14.66 11.24 5.40
N THR A 119 14.30 10.71 4.25
CA THR A 119 13.84 9.31 4.12
C THR A 119 14.99 8.30 4.09
N ASN A 120 16.25 8.73 4.12
CA ASN A 120 17.44 7.88 4.02
C ASN A 120 17.43 6.92 2.81
N GLY A 121 16.77 7.30 1.71
CA GLY A 121 16.63 6.47 0.52
C GLY A 121 15.53 5.41 0.60
N TYR A 122 14.59 5.54 1.54
CA TYR A 122 13.43 4.65 1.67
C TYR A 122 12.15 5.29 1.15
N PHE A 123 11.36 4.50 0.43
CA PHE A 123 9.95 4.80 0.15
C PHE A 123 9.12 4.30 1.31
N VAL A 124 8.35 5.18 1.96
CA VAL A 124 7.56 4.83 3.14
C VAL A 124 6.08 4.80 2.79
N TRP A 125 5.44 3.64 2.89
CA TRP A 125 4.01 3.46 2.64
C TRP A 125 3.21 3.31 3.92
N ASN A 126 3.71 2.55 4.90
CA ASN A 126 3.00 2.17 6.12
C ASN A 126 1.57 1.67 5.80
N MET A 127 1.43 0.89 4.74
CA MET A 127 0.15 0.40 4.25
C MET A 127 -0.32 -0.79 5.07
N PRO A 128 -1.42 -0.68 5.83
CA PRO A 128 -1.97 -1.81 6.58
C PRO A 128 -2.78 -2.72 5.66
N PHE A 129 -2.80 -4.01 5.99
CA PHE A 129 -3.69 -5.00 5.41
C PHE A 129 -4.17 -5.97 6.49
N GLN A 130 -5.38 -6.50 6.30
CA GLN A 130 -5.97 -7.46 7.23
C GLN A 130 -6.91 -8.38 6.47
N ILE A 131 -6.80 -9.68 6.78
CA ILE A 131 -7.70 -10.72 6.28
C ILE A 131 -7.80 -11.85 7.30
N ARG A 132 -8.98 -12.43 7.43
CA ARG A 132 -9.23 -13.66 8.20
C ARG A 132 -9.63 -14.75 7.22
N LEU A 133 -8.88 -15.84 7.25
CA LEU A 133 -9.06 -17.02 6.42
C LEU A 133 -9.50 -18.21 7.28
N TYR A 134 -10.28 -19.10 6.66
CA TYR A 134 -10.72 -20.36 7.26
C TYR A 134 -10.34 -21.50 6.34
N SER A 135 -9.90 -22.63 6.92
CA SER A 135 -9.65 -23.86 6.16
C SER A 135 -9.93 -25.09 7.04
N ASP A 136 -10.53 -26.10 6.41
CA ASP A 136 -10.64 -27.45 7.00
C ASP A 136 -9.36 -28.28 6.75
N ASN A 137 -8.58 -27.91 5.74
CA ASN A 137 -7.33 -28.54 5.36
C ASN A 137 -6.28 -27.48 5.02
N PRO A 138 -5.28 -27.20 5.88
CA PRO A 138 -4.32 -26.13 5.71
C PRO A 138 -3.19 -26.45 4.72
N GLU A 139 -3.43 -27.34 3.75
CA GLU A 139 -2.49 -27.51 2.63
C GLU A 139 -2.44 -26.23 1.79
N ASN A 140 -1.36 -26.06 1.03
CA ASN A 140 -1.14 -24.88 0.19
C ASN A 140 -1.28 -23.54 0.95
N TRP A 141 -0.37 -23.34 1.91
CA TRP A 141 -0.36 -22.18 2.79
C TRP A 141 -0.40 -20.85 2.04
N PRO A 142 -1.20 -19.86 2.50
CA PRO A 142 -1.33 -18.58 1.82
C PRO A 142 -0.01 -17.84 1.65
N GLN A 143 0.08 -17.07 0.57
CA GLN A 143 1.24 -16.27 0.22
C GLN A 143 0.85 -14.82 0.00
N LEU A 144 1.73 -13.92 0.41
CA LEU A 144 1.64 -12.50 0.06
C LEU A 144 2.47 -12.25 -1.20
N VAL A 145 1.85 -11.68 -2.20
CA VAL A 145 2.49 -11.19 -3.43
C VAL A 145 2.42 -9.67 -3.43
N ILE A 146 3.53 -9.03 -3.72
CA ILE A 146 3.63 -7.58 -3.86
C ILE A 146 4.12 -7.24 -5.25
N SER A 147 3.44 -6.31 -5.91
CA SER A 147 3.81 -5.74 -7.19
C SER A 147 4.08 -4.25 -7.02
N CYS A 148 5.26 -3.79 -7.40
CA CYS A 148 5.65 -2.39 -7.34
C CYS A 148 5.58 -1.75 -8.70
N PHE A 149 5.06 -0.53 -8.74
CA PHE A 149 4.89 0.26 -9.96
C PHE A 149 5.51 1.64 -9.78
N CYS A 150 6.10 2.17 -10.84
CA CYS A 150 6.58 3.53 -10.94
C CYS A 150 5.88 4.24 -12.11
N PRO A 151 5.60 5.54 -12.04
CA PRO A 151 5.13 6.30 -13.19
C PRO A 151 6.28 6.52 -14.19
N ASP A 152 5.99 6.41 -15.47
CA ASP A 152 6.93 6.82 -16.53
C ASP A 152 6.84 8.35 -16.76
N PHE A 153 7.63 8.85 -17.72
CA PHE A 153 7.63 10.27 -18.08
C PHE A 153 6.30 10.78 -18.68
N LEU A 154 5.40 9.89 -19.08
CA LEU A 154 4.04 10.20 -19.54
C LEU A 154 2.99 10.02 -18.42
N GLY A 155 3.40 9.62 -17.23
CA GLY A 155 2.51 9.34 -16.09
C GLY A 155 1.79 8.00 -16.18
N ARG A 156 2.24 7.06 -17.04
CA ARG A 156 1.69 5.70 -17.10
C ARG A 156 2.31 4.84 -16.00
N GLU A 157 1.51 3.97 -15.41
CA GLU A 157 1.97 3.01 -14.40
C GLU A 157 2.80 1.91 -15.06
N MET A 158 4.07 1.85 -14.72
CA MET A 158 5.00 0.84 -15.22
C MET A 158 5.35 -0.12 -14.11
N LEU A 159 5.26 -1.43 -14.38
CA LEU A 159 5.71 -2.43 -13.45
C LEU A 159 7.22 -2.30 -13.20
N LYS A 160 7.62 -2.18 -11.93
CA LYS A 160 9.02 -2.14 -11.53
C LYS A 160 9.52 -3.49 -11.06
N ALA A 161 8.81 -4.11 -10.13
CA ALA A 161 9.25 -5.36 -9.54
C ALA A 161 8.11 -6.15 -8.90
N TYR A 162 8.30 -7.46 -8.79
CA TYR A 162 7.48 -8.38 -8.02
C TYR A 162 8.24 -8.92 -6.82
N GLY A 163 7.50 -9.30 -5.78
CA GLY A 163 8.02 -10.05 -4.64
C GLY A 163 6.95 -10.94 -4.05
N THR A 164 7.34 -12.09 -3.53
CA THR A 164 6.43 -13.02 -2.88
C THR A 164 7.05 -13.62 -1.63
N CYS A 165 6.24 -13.84 -0.60
CA CYS A 165 6.63 -14.59 0.59
C CYS A 165 5.44 -15.36 1.15
N TYR A 166 5.74 -16.50 1.79
CA TYR A 166 4.74 -17.21 2.57
C TYR A 166 4.35 -16.40 3.80
N ILE A 167 3.07 -16.43 4.14
CA ILE A 167 2.58 -15.93 5.43
C ILE A 167 3.23 -16.76 6.54
N PRO A 168 3.72 -16.15 7.63
CA PRO A 168 4.29 -16.92 8.75
C PRO A 168 3.29 -17.93 9.30
N THR A 169 3.78 -19.12 9.67
CA THR A 169 2.99 -20.23 10.19
C THR A 169 2.93 -20.30 11.72
N ILE A 170 3.58 -19.36 12.39
CA ILE A 170 3.71 -19.29 13.84
C ILE A 170 3.00 -18.02 14.32
N ASP A 171 2.26 -18.12 15.40
CA ASP A 171 1.63 -16.98 16.07
C ASP A 171 2.64 -15.90 16.45
N GLY A 172 2.17 -14.67 16.46
CA GLY A 172 2.93 -13.53 16.91
C GLY A 172 3.36 -12.57 15.82
N THR A 173 4.33 -11.73 16.17
CA THR A 173 4.82 -10.66 15.30
C THR A 173 6.08 -11.08 14.56
N HIS A 174 6.06 -10.95 13.23
CA HIS A 174 7.17 -11.31 12.35
C HIS A 174 7.55 -10.13 11.46
N GLU A 175 8.85 -9.88 11.31
CA GLU A 175 9.36 -8.96 10.29
C GLU A 175 10.04 -9.74 9.19
N ARG A 176 9.75 -9.36 7.94
CA ARG A 176 10.34 -9.95 6.74
C ARG A 176 10.90 -8.87 5.83
N ASN A 177 12.10 -9.11 5.32
CA ASN A 177 12.69 -8.32 4.25
C ASN A 177 12.51 -9.10 2.95
N LEU A 178 11.61 -8.64 2.10
CA LEU A 178 11.29 -9.26 0.84
C LEU A 178 12.18 -8.69 -0.26
N SER A 179 12.94 -9.56 -0.93
CA SER A 179 13.70 -9.18 -2.12
C SER A 179 12.75 -9.09 -3.31
N MET A 180 12.82 -7.97 -4.01
CA MET A 180 12.01 -7.71 -5.19
C MET A 180 12.80 -8.04 -6.45
N PHE A 181 12.11 -8.54 -7.47
CA PHE A 181 12.73 -8.92 -8.75
C PHE A 181 11.87 -8.46 -9.93
N CYS A 182 12.52 -8.13 -11.01
CA CYS A 182 11.90 -7.79 -12.28
C CYS A 182 12.21 -8.87 -13.31
N PRO A 183 11.22 -9.38 -14.07
CA PRO A 183 11.46 -10.22 -15.23
C PRO A 183 12.25 -9.46 -16.30
N ILE A 184 13.28 -10.09 -16.87
CA ILE A 184 14.07 -9.49 -17.96
C ILE A 184 13.64 -10.13 -19.26
N SER A 185 13.28 -9.29 -20.24
CA SER A 185 13.03 -9.73 -21.59
C SER A 185 14.32 -10.27 -22.24
N SER A 186 14.23 -11.47 -22.81
CA SER A 186 15.40 -12.15 -23.42
C SER A 186 15.81 -11.57 -24.79
N TYR A 187 14.94 -10.78 -25.42
CA TYR A 187 15.16 -10.24 -26.76
C TYR A 187 15.57 -8.78 -26.72
N GLY A 188 16.74 -8.46 -27.31
CA GLY A 188 17.31 -7.13 -27.28
C GLY A 188 16.43 -6.02 -27.87
N PHE A 189 15.61 -6.32 -28.89
CA PHE A 189 14.71 -5.32 -29.47
C PHE A 189 13.42 -5.12 -28.65
N MET A 190 13.04 -6.04 -27.79
CA MET A 190 11.96 -5.83 -26.81
C MET A 190 12.29 -4.70 -25.83
N LYS A 191 13.57 -4.52 -25.48
CA LYS A 191 14.00 -3.35 -24.67
C LYS A 191 13.74 -2.02 -25.40
N ILE A 192 13.91 -1.99 -26.70
CA ILE A 192 13.62 -0.79 -27.50
C ILE A 192 12.11 -0.57 -27.54
N TYR A 193 11.32 -1.63 -27.66
CA TYR A 193 9.86 -1.56 -27.60
C TYR A 193 9.38 -1.07 -26.23
N GLU A 194 9.94 -1.59 -25.15
CA GLU A 194 9.69 -1.12 -23.77
C GLU A 194 9.97 0.38 -23.60
N ILE A 195 11.05 0.89 -24.20
CA ILE A 195 11.40 2.31 -24.13
C ILE A 195 10.43 3.18 -24.94
N ILE A 196 10.02 2.73 -26.14
CA ILE A 196 9.17 3.53 -27.04
C ILE A 196 7.70 3.49 -26.61
N TYR A 197 7.19 2.31 -26.26
CA TYR A 197 5.78 2.10 -25.94
C TYR A 197 5.50 2.11 -24.42
N GLY A 198 6.55 2.01 -23.59
CA GLY A 198 6.43 2.01 -22.13
C GLY A 198 5.76 0.75 -21.58
N GLU A 199 5.64 -0.30 -22.37
CA GLU A 199 5.06 -1.58 -21.94
C GLU A 199 6.20 -2.53 -21.56
N LYS A 200 6.42 -2.74 -20.25
CA LYS A 200 7.22 -3.87 -19.77
C LYS A 200 6.39 -5.14 -19.87
N ALA A 201 7.05 -6.27 -20.06
CA ALA A 201 6.39 -7.56 -20.02
C ALA A 201 5.76 -7.80 -18.65
N GLU A 202 4.45 -7.65 -18.55
CA GLU A 202 3.69 -8.02 -17.36
C GLU A 202 3.25 -9.48 -17.46
N LEU A 203 3.32 -10.18 -16.33
CA LEU A 203 2.84 -11.56 -16.25
C LEU A 203 1.31 -11.56 -16.21
N ILE A 204 0.68 -12.30 -17.11
CA ILE A 204 -0.76 -12.55 -17.07
C ILE A 204 -1.08 -13.30 -15.78
N ASN A 205 -2.01 -12.77 -14.94
CA ASN A 205 -2.30 -13.30 -13.61
C ASN A 205 -1.06 -13.38 -12.69
N ALA A 206 -0.25 -12.32 -12.70
CA ALA A 206 0.98 -12.22 -11.92
C ALA A 206 0.88 -12.76 -10.47
N PRO A 207 -0.15 -12.43 -9.66
CA PRO A 207 -0.22 -12.94 -8.29
C PRO A 207 -0.23 -14.45 -8.21
N LYS A 208 -1.01 -15.14 -9.04
CA LYS A 208 -1.09 -16.61 -9.04
C LYS A 208 0.20 -17.26 -9.52
N ILE A 209 0.79 -16.76 -10.61
CA ILE A 209 2.06 -17.29 -11.14
C ILE A 209 3.18 -17.11 -10.13
N MET A 210 3.20 -15.95 -9.44
CA MET A 210 4.20 -15.67 -8.42
C MET A 210 4.07 -16.59 -7.20
N ALA A 211 2.86 -16.88 -6.75
CA ALA A 211 2.60 -17.75 -5.61
C ALA A 211 2.85 -19.23 -5.93
N LEU A 212 2.35 -19.73 -7.05
CA LEU A 212 2.45 -21.14 -7.43
C LEU A 212 3.86 -21.54 -7.90
N GLY A 213 4.66 -20.57 -8.35
CA GLY A 213 6.02 -20.84 -8.83
C GLY A 213 6.10 -21.49 -10.21
N ASP A 214 4.97 -21.87 -10.81
CA ASP A 214 4.91 -22.48 -12.13
C ASP A 214 5.42 -21.50 -13.21
N GLY A 215 6.39 -21.95 -14.00
CA GLY A 215 6.99 -21.13 -15.06
C GLY A 215 8.10 -20.17 -14.59
N ARG A 216 8.41 -20.08 -13.29
CA ARG A 216 9.53 -19.28 -12.77
C ARG A 216 10.89 -19.73 -13.32
N GLU A 217 11.04 -21.00 -13.60
CA GLU A 217 12.26 -21.62 -14.11
C GLU A 217 12.70 -21.08 -15.46
N ILE A 218 11.75 -20.55 -16.24
CA ILE A 218 11.98 -20.02 -17.59
C ILE A 218 12.27 -18.51 -17.55
N LEU A 219 11.94 -17.83 -16.44
CA LEU A 219 12.07 -16.39 -16.32
C LEU A 219 13.50 -16.00 -15.89
N ARG A 220 14.15 -15.21 -16.72
CA ARG A 220 15.34 -14.47 -16.26
C ARG A 220 14.87 -13.29 -15.44
N THR A 221 15.41 -13.15 -14.24
CA THR A 221 15.03 -12.09 -13.31
C THR A 221 16.26 -11.33 -12.85
N GLN A 222 16.05 -10.05 -12.54
CA GLN A 222 17.03 -9.18 -11.91
C GLN A 222 16.47 -8.69 -10.57
N THR A 223 17.31 -8.61 -9.55
CA THR A 223 16.91 -8.01 -8.28
C THR A 223 16.84 -6.50 -8.43
N GLU A 224 15.67 -5.91 -8.06
CA GLU A 224 15.39 -4.48 -8.26
C GLU A 224 15.23 -3.70 -6.97
N GLY A 225 15.12 -4.34 -5.82
CA GLY A 225 14.93 -3.66 -4.57
C GLY A 225 14.56 -4.58 -3.42
N ARG A 226 14.16 -4.00 -2.31
CA ARG A 226 13.71 -4.72 -1.11
C ARG A 226 12.55 -4.00 -0.46
N ILE A 227 11.63 -4.77 0.13
CA ILE A 227 10.50 -4.26 0.90
C ILE A 227 10.52 -4.88 2.29
N LYS A 228 10.27 -4.05 3.29
CA LYS A 228 10.13 -4.46 4.69
C LYS A 228 8.66 -4.58 5.05
N ILE A 229 8.27 -5.76 5.54
CA ILE A 229 6.90 -6.09 5.90
C ILE A 229 6.88 -6.55 7.35
N LYS A 230 5.87 -6.11 8.09
CA LYS A 230 5.58 -6.60 9.43
C LYS A 230 4.26 -7.35 9.40
N PHE A 231 4.26 -8.58 9.90
CA PHE A 231 3.07 -9.41 10.11
C PHE A 231 2.76 -9.52 11.59
N ASN A 232 1.49 -9.62 11.91
CA ASN A 232 0.97 -10.08 13.18
C ASN A 232 -0.02 -11.20 12.87
N ILE A 233 0.34 -12.42 13.23
CA ILE A 233 -0.40 -13.63 12.88
C ILE A 233 -1.06 -14.18 14.13
N HIS A 234 -2.30 -14.62 13.98
CA HIS A 234 -3.01 -15.36 15.02
C HIS A 234 -3.70 -16.57 14.40
N LEU A 235 -3.45 -17.74 14.99
CA LEU A 235 -3.97 -19.03 14.57
C LEU A 235 -4.90 -19.59 15.63
N GLU A 236 -6.13 -19.93 15.24
CA GLU A 236 -7.11 -20.54 16.12
C GLU A 236 -7.37 -21.99 15.71
N ASN A 237 -7.62 -22.87 16.68
CA ASN A 237 -8.02 -24.29 16.55
C ASN A 237 -6.94 -25.18 15.90
N LEU A 238 -5.68 -24.78 15.92
CA LEU A 238 -4.60 -25.55 15.30
C LEU A 238 -4.39 -26.89 16.04
N GLU A 239 -4.28 -26.85 17.38
CA GLU A 239 -4.06 -28.02 18.23
C GLU A 239 -5.25 -28.99 18.19
N GLU A 240 -6.48 -28.50 18.16
CA GLU A 240 -7.71 -29.29 18.08
C GLU A 240 -7.78 -30.10 16.77
N ASN A 241 -7.13 -29.62 15.72
CA ASN A 241 -7.01 -30.31 14.43
C ASN A 241 -5.75 -31.19 14.30
N GLY A 242 -4.99 -31.35 15.39
CA GLY A 242 -3.84 -32.28 15.46
C GLY A 242 -2.53 -31.71 14.88
N TYR A 243 -2.43 -30.41 14.72
CA TYR A 243 -1.20 -29.72 14.28
C TYR A 243 -0.43 -29.19 15.48
N GLU A 244 0.84 -29.57 15.60
CA GLU A 244 1.76 -29.03 16.61
C GLU A 244 2.60 -27.90 16.03
N ILE A 245 2.65 -26.76 16.75
CA ILE A 245 3.59 -25.67 16.47
C ILE A 245 4.93 -26.04 17.11
N LYS A 246 5.95 -26.29 16.31
CA LYS A 246 7.32 -26.52 16.79
C LYS A 246 8.16 -25.27 16.68
#